data_01f9b00091844bfb025ef1a51ec6aa8e
#
_entry.id   01f9b00091844bfb025ef1a51ec6aa8e
#
_cell.length_a   1.000
_cell.length_b   1.000
_cell.length_c   1.000
_cell.angle_alpha   90.00
_cell.angle_beta   90.00
_cell.angle_gamma   90.00
#
_symmetry.space_group_name_H-M   'P 1'
#
loop_
_entity.id
_entity.type
_entity.pdbx_description
1 polymer ?
#
loop_
_entity_poly.entity_id
_entity_poly.type
_entity_poly.pdbx_seq_one_letter_code
_entity_poly.pdbx_strand_id
1 'polypeptide(L)'
;MPCRITIDSNEGEFLSHILKHDEKKRLPVGDILIECGDTNWVFERKTWGDGLNAWKSKRLQDQIARMIEMHDNYALIVEGKPEDFYSPSPDDWGHFRAFLNRVSVEVCPVVYTDTITETARYINAFKLRLEDETQGHFVRPVTAVKSSRNA
;
A
#
# COMPACT_ATOMS: atom_id res chain seq x y z
N MET A 1 -12.69 -15.58 -8.43
CA MET A 1 -12.12 -14.97 -9.63
C MET A 1 -10.62 -14.81 -9.48
N PRO A 2 -9.82 -15.28 -10.44
CA PRO A 2 -8.37 -15.11 -10.34
C PRO A 2 -7.97 -13.63 -10.47
N CYS A 3 -6.99 -13.25 -9.68
CA CYS A 3 -6.42 -11.91 -9.73
C CYS A 3 -5.03 -11.96 -10.33
N ARG A 4 -4.59 -10.83 -10.87
CA ARG A 4 -3.26 -10.67 -11.44
C ARG A 4 -2.47 -9.70 -10.59
N ILE A 5 -1.20 -10.01 -10.36
CA ILE A 5 -0.27 -9.10 -9.68
C ILE A 5 0.75 -8.61 -10.69
N THR A 6 0.91 -7.29 -10.75
CA THR A 6 1.95 -6.62 -11.51
C THR A 6 2.87 -5.89 -10.53
N ILE A 7 4.18 -6.07 -10.68
CA ILE A 7 5.19 -5.36 -9.90
C ILE A 7 5.82 -4.31 -10.80
N ASP A 8 5.99 -3.09 -10.27
CA ASP A 8 6.66 -2.02 -11.01
C ASP A 8 8.11 -2.42 -11.33
N SER A 9 8.54 -2.12 -12.55
CA SER A 9 9.87 -2.49 -13.01
C SER A 9 11.00 -1.83 -12.22
N ASN A 10 10.72 -0.73 -11.51
CA ASN A 10 11.70 -0.05 -10.67
C ASN A 10 11.82 -0.68 -9.27
N GLU A 11 10.93 -1.61 -8.90
CA GLU A 11 11.07 -2.33 -7.65
C GLU A 11 12.28 -3.25 -7.70
N GLY A 12 12.96 -3.39 -6.55
CA GLY A 12 14.14 -4.23 -6.47
C GLY A 12 13.85 -5.70 -6.78
N GLU A 13 14.87 -6.41 -7.23
CA GLU A 13 14.73 -7.81 -7.61
C GLU A 13 14.32 -8.72 -6.46
N PHE A 14 14.66 -8.36 -5.22
CA PHE A 14 14.34 -9.20 -4.07
C PHE A 14 12.83 -9.39 -3.93
N LEU A 15 12.05 -8.32 -4.06
CA LEU A 15 10.60 -8.44 -4.00
C LEU A 15 10.08 -9.33 -5.14
N SER A 16 10.64 -9.18 -6.34
CA SER A 16 10.25 -10.00 -7.49
C SER A 16 10.53 -11.49 -7.27
N HIS A 17 11.56 -11.82 -6.51
CA HIS A 17 11.89 -13.22 -6.20
C HIS A 17 10.92 -13.84 -5.19
N ILE A 18 10.48 -13.07 -4.20
CA ILE A 18 9.69 -13.63 -3.10
C ILE A 18 8.19 -13.44 -3.26
N LEU A 19 7.77 -12.45 -4.06
CA LEU A 19 6.35 -12.23 -4.36
C LEU A 19 6.00 -12.85 -5.69
N LYS A 20 5.15 -13.88 -5.66
CA LYS A 20 4.63 -14.48 -6.88
C LYS A 20 3.80 -13.43 -7.62
N HIS A 21 4.10 -13.22 -8.89
CA HIS A 21 3.45 -12.22 -9.70
C HIS A 21 3.34 -12.69 -11.14
N ASP A 22 2.45 -12.04 -11.90
CA ASP A 22 2.17 -12.37 -13.28
C ASP A 22 3.03 -11.58 -14.25
N GLU A 23 3.36 -10.34 -13.89
CA GLU A 23 4.08 -9.44 -14.78
C GLU A 23 4.92 -8.45 -13.98
N LYS A 24 6.04 -8.02 -14.57
CA LYS A 24 6.86 -6.94 -14.05
C LYS A 24 7.02 -5.92 -15.18
N LYS A 25 6.47 -4.73 -14.98
CA LYS A 25 6.51 -3.67 -15.98
C LYS A 25 6.40 -2.31 -15.28
N ARG A 26 6.69 -1.24 -16.00
CA ARG A 26 6.55 0.09 -15.45
C ARG A 26 5.08 0.41 -15.19
N LEU A 27 4.76 0.76 -13.95
CA LEU A 27 3.44 1.23 -13.57
C LEU A 27 3.41 2.75 -13.61
N PRO A 28 2.32 3.37 -14.10
CA PRO A 28 2.21 4.83 -14.09
C PRO A 28 2.18 5.40 -12.67
N VAL A 29 1.72 4.63 -11.69
CA VAL A 29 1.70 5.02 -10.28
C VAL A 29 1.73 3.75 -9.44
N GLY A 30 2.38 3.85 -8.26
CA GLY A 30 2.47 2.72 -7.33
C GLY A 30 3.53 1.71 -7.71
N ASP A 31 3.72 0.75 -6.82
CA ASP A 31 4.75 -0.27 -6.95
C ASP A 31 4.20 -1.67 -7.20
N ILE A 32 2.99 -1.92 -6.72
CA ILE A 32 2.33 -3.23 -6.85
C ILE A 32 0.87 -2.97 -7.24
N LEU A 33 0.42 -3.65 -8.28
CA LEU A 33 -0.98 -3.56 -8.74
C LEU A 33 -1.60 -4.94 -8.70
N ILE A 34 -2.76 -5.04 -8.05
CA ILE A 34 -3.58 -6.26 -8.04
C ILE A 34 -4.85 -5.97 -8.83
N GLU A 35 -5.07 -6.76 -9.89
CA GLU A 35 -6.24 -6.61 -10.73
C GLU A 35 -7.15 -7.82 -10.58
N CYS A 36 -8.40 -7.60 -10.19
CA CYS A 36 -9.40 -8.65 -9.97
C CYS A 36 -10.67 -8.28 -10.73
N GLY A 37 -10.74 -8.62 -12.03
CA GLY A 37 -11.86 -8.19 -12.85
C GLY A 37 -11.90 -6.67 -12.93
N ASP A 38 -13.00 -6.07 -12.48
CA ASP A 38 -13.19 -4.62 -12.51
C ASP A 38 -12.64 -3.93 -11.27
N THR A 39 -12.18 -4.68 -10.27
CA THR A 39 -11.66 -4.14 -9.02
C THR A 39 -10.14 -4.19 -9.03
N ASN A 40 -9.51 -3.03 -8.89
CA ASN A 40 -8.06 -2.92 -8.88
C ASN A 40 -7.60 -2.28 -7.58
N TRP A 41 -6.48 -2.78 -7.06
CA TRP A 41 -5.81 -2.22 -5.88
C TRP A 41 -4.38 -1.87 -6.23
N VAL A 42 -3.95 -0.67 -5.89
CA VAL A 42 -2.56 -0.25 -6.07
C VAL A 42 -1.92 0.02 -4.71
N PHE A 43 -0.65 -0.36 -4.58
CA PHE A 43 0.12 -0.18 -3.35
C PHE A 43 1.39 0.58 -3.66
N GLU A 44 1.67 1.61 -2.86
CA GLU A 44 2.98 2.27 -2.83
C GLU A 44 3.76 1.68 -1.67
N ARG A 45 4.97 1.21 -1.91
CA ARG A 45 5.83 0.60 -0.89
C ARG A 45 7.00 1.52 -0.57
N LYS A 46 7.19 1.84 0.70
CA LYS A 46 8.29 2.68 1.18
C LYS A 46 8.93 2.05 2.40
N THR A 47 10.26 2.00 2.43
CA THR A 47 10.96 1.78 3.70
C THR A 47 10.83 3.04 4.54
N TRP A 48 11.09 2.94 5.85
CA TRP A 48 11.03 4.12 6.72
C TRP A 48 12.00 5.22 6.24
N GLY A 49 13.22 4.83 5.83
CA GLY A 49 14.21 5.78 5.34
C GLY A 49 13.78 6.48 4.05
N ASP A 50 13.36 5.69 3.06
CA ASP A 50 12.89 6.25 1.78
C ASP A 50 11.63 7.07 1.98
N GLY A 51 10.74 6.62 2.85
CA GLY A 51 9.52 7.34 3.17
C GLY A 51 9.78 8.70 3.80
N LEU A 52 10.69 8.74 4.78
CA LEU A 52 11.07 10.00 5.43
C LEU A 52 11.65 10.99 4.42
N ASN A 53 12.58 10.53 3.59
CA ASN A 53 13.19 11.38 2.57
C ASN A 53 12.17 11.88 1.55
N ALA A 54 11.29 11.00 1.11
CA ALA A 54 10.24 11.35 0.15
C ALA A 54 9.24 12.34 0.76
N TRP A 55 8.91 12.18 2.04
CA TRP A 55 8.03 13.10 2.76
C TRP A 55 8.66 14.49 2.86
N LYS A 56 9.94 14.58 3.27
CA LYS A 56 10.66 15.84 3.38
C LYS A 56 10.74 16.59 2.06
N SER A 57 10.89 15.88 0.96
CA SER A 57 10.99 16.46 -0.38
C SER A 57 9.62 16.70 -1.04
N LYS A 58 8.53 16.38 -0.35
CA LYS A 58 7.16 16.47 -0.87
C LYS A 58 6.83 15.42 -1.94
N ARG A 59 7.77 14.55 -2.30
CA ARG A 59 7.55 13.52 -3.31
C ARG A 59 6.51 12.49 -2.87
N LEU A 60 6.51 12.11 -1.57
CA LEU A 60 5.55 11.14 -1.06
C LEU A 60 4.12 11.66 -1.17
N GLN A 61 3.90 12.93 -0.86
CA GLN A 61 2.59 13.56 -0.98
C GLN A 61 2.08 13.52 -2.42
N ASP A 62 2.97 13.81 -3.37
CA ASP A 62 2.62 13.75 -4.79
C ASP A 62 2.32 12.32 -5.24
N GLN A 63 3.09 11.35 -4.78
CA GLN A 63 2.85 9.93 -5.09
C GLN A 63 1.49 9.47 -4.58
N ILE A 64 1.15 9.83 -3.34
CA ILE A 64 -0.15 9.49 -2.75
C ILE A 64 -1.28 10.16 -3.54
N ALA A 65 -1.14 11.44 -3.84
CA ALA A 65 -2.16 12.18 -4.59
C ALA A 65 -2.41 11.55 -5.97
N ARG A 66 -1.35 11.16 -6.68
CA ARG A 66 -1.49 10.52 -7.98
C ARG A 66 -2.13 9.14 -7.88
N MET A 67 -1.82 8.39 -6.84
CA MET A 67 -2.41 7.09 -6.60
C MET A 67 -3.93 7.21 -6.41
N ILE A 68 -4.36 8.18 -5.61
CA ILE A 68 -5.76 8.46 -5.34
C ILE A 68 -6.49 8.92 -6.62
N GLU A 69 -5.83 9.73 -7.42
CA GLU A 69 -6.41 10.24 -8.66
C GLU A 69 -6.63 9.13 -9.70
N MET A 70 -5.71 8.17 -9.77
CA MET A 70 -5.70 7.17 -10.83
C MET A 70 -6.40 5.86 -10.47
N HIS A 71 -6.62 5.59 -9.20
CA HIS A 71 -7.19 4.32 -8.75
C HIS A 71 -8.29 4.53 -7.71
N ASP A 72 -9.25 3.61 -7.70
CA ASP A 72 -10.34 3.65 -6.73
C ASP A 72 -9.94 3.01 -5.39
N ASN A 73 -8.99 2.09 -5.42
CA ASN A 73 -8.52 1.39 -4.22
C ASN A 73 -7.01 1.47 -4.15
N TYR A 74 -6.49 1.86 -3.01
CA TYR A 74 -5.07 2.15 -2.85
C TYR A 74 -4.67 2.03 -1.39
N ALA A 75 -3.38 1.80 -1.16
CA ALA A 75 -2.81 1.77 0.18
C ALA A 75 -1.32 2.09 0.12
N LEU A 76 -0.82 2.63 1.21
CA LEU A 76 0.61 2.85 1.42
C LEU A 76 1.14 1.75 2.32
N ILE A 77 2.25 1.11 1.94
CA ILE A 77 2.94 0.14 2.77
C ILE A 77 4.23 0.79 3.27
N VAL A 78 4.42 0.82 4.59
CA VAL A 78 5.63 1.32 5.22
C VAL A 78 6.34 0.11 5.85
N GLU A 79 7.52 -0.20 5.33
CA GLU A 79 8.25 -1.42 5.61
C GLU A 79 9.47 -1.16 6.49
N GLY A 80 9.72 -2.09 7.42
CA GLY A 80 10.88 -2.04 8.29
C GLY A 80 10.59 -1.29 9.58
N LYS A 81 11.66 -0.79 10.20
CA LYS A 81 11.60 -0.06 11.48
C LYS A 81 12.39 1.25 11.37
N PRO A 82 11.90 2.34 12.02
CA PRO A 82 12.63 3.62 11.97
C PRO A 82 14.06 3.50 12.49
N GLU A 83 14.29 2.70 13.54
CA GLU A 83 15.61 2.54 14.15
C GLU A 83 16.64 1.89 13.23
N ASP A 84 16.22 1.28 12.12
CA ASP A 84 17.14 0.70 11.13
C ASP A 84 17.72 1.77 10.19
N PHE A 85 17.25 3.01 10.31
CA PHE A 85 17.64 4.08 9.40
C PHE A 85 18.15 5.29 10.19
N TYR A 86 19.16 5.94 9.63
CA TYR A 86 19.72 7.16 10.21
C TYR A 86 18.86 8.38 9.83
N SER A 87 18.65 9.26 10.80
CA SER A 87 18.11 10.59 10.54
C SER A 87 18.94 11.64 11.30
N PRO A 88 19.32 12.74 10.64
CA PRO A 88 20.09 13.81 11.31
C PRO A 88 19.31 14.54 12.39
N SER A 89 17.99 14.46 12.37
CA SER A 89 17.14 15.09 13.39
C SER A 89 16.37 14.02 14.16
N PRO A 90 16.52 13.95 15.50
CA PRO A 90 15.78 12.97 16.30
C PRO A 90 14.26 13.13 16.21
N ASP A 91 13.78 14.34 15.93
CA ASP A 91 12.35 14.62 15.87
C ASP A 91 11.71 14.23 14.54
N ASP A 92 12.52 13.92 13.52
CA ASP A 92 12.02 13.59 12.18
C ASP A 92 11.08 12.39 12.20
N TRP A 93 11.45 11.33 12.94
CA TRP A 93 10.63 10.12 12.99
C TRP A 93 9.27 10.39 13.63
N GLY A 94 9.24 11.21 14.68
CA GLY A 94 7.99 11.58 15.33
C GLY A 94 7.09 12.38 14.39
N HIS A 95 7.65 13.33 13.68
CA HIS A 95 6.90 14.15 12.72
C HIS A 95 6.40 13.32 11.54
N PHE A 96 7.25 12.44 11.01
CA PHE A 96 6.86 11.58 9.92
C PHE A 96 5.76 10.59 10.35
N ARG A 97 5.89 10.01 11.55
CA ARG A 97 4.86 9.12 12.08
C ARG A 97 3.52 9.85 12.26
N ALA A 98 3.55 11.09 12.74
CA ALA A 98 2.34 11.91 12.86
C ALA A 98 1.70 12.14 11.47
N PHE A 99 2.52 12.39 10.46
CA PHE A 99 2.03 12.52 9.09
C PHE A 99 1.37 11.23 8.61
N LEU A 100 2.02 10.08 8.84
CA LEU A 100 1.45 8.78 8.45
C LEU A 100 0.13 8.49 9.16
N ASN A 101 0.02 8.86 10.43
CA ASN A 101 -1.22 8.70 11.18
C ASN A 101 -2.35 9.51 10.55
N ARG A 102 -2.07 10.75 10.14
CA ARG A 102 -3.06 11.58 9.46
C ARG A 102 -3.45 11.00 8.10
N VAL A 103 -2.47 10.52 7.34
CA VAL A 103 -2.74 9.86 6.06
C VAL A 103 -3.67 8.67 6.27
N SER A 104 -3.41 7.85 7.28
CA SER A 104 -4.21 6.66 7.56
C SER A 104 -5.66 6.99 7.91
N VAL A 105 -5.87 8.09 8.62
CA VAL A 105 -7.22 8.48 9.07
C VAL A 105 -7.98 9.27 8.00
N GLU A 106 -7.29 10.14 7.28
CA GLU A 106 -7.92 11.14 6.43
C GLU A 106 -7.80 10.88 4.94
N VAL A 107 -6.84 10.06 4.49
CA VAL A 107 -6.45 10.01 3.08
C VAL A 107 -6.52 8.60 2.51
N CYS A 108 -5.69 7.68 3.01
CA CYS A 108 -5.64 6.31 2.49
C CYS A 108 -5.11 5.36 3.57
N PRO A 109 -5.43 4.07 3.45
CA PRO A 109 -4.90 3.07 4.39
C PRO A 109 -3.37 3.08 4.40
N VAL A 110 -2.79 2.94 5.58
CA VAL A 110 -1.35 2.76 5.77
C VAL A 110 -1.14 1.42 6.48
N VAL A 111 -0.36 0.56 5.85
CA VAL A 111 -0.07 -0.78 6.34
C VAL A 111 1.41 -0.83 6.73
N TYR A 112 1.70 -1.39 7.89
CA TYR A 112 3.07 -1.51 8.38
C TYR A 112 3.51 -2.97 8.29
N THR A 113 4.67 -3.21 7.70
CA THR A 113 5.28 -4.54 7.65
C THR A 113 6.69 -4.46 8.21
N ASP A 114 7.16 -5.52 8.88
CA ASP A 114 8.47 -5.51 9.51
C ASP A 114 9.60 -5.78 8.51
N THR A 115 9.32 -6.55 7.47
CA THR A 115 10.33 -6.97 6.49
C THR A 115 9.72 -7.04 5.10
N ILE A 116 10.58 -7.11 4.09
CA ILE A 116 10.13 -7.29 2.71
C ILE A 116 9.41 -8.64 2.54
N THR A 117 9.82 -9.67 3.28
CA THR A 117 9.13 -10.97 3.27
C THR A 117 7.70 -10.83 3.79
N GLU A 118 7.52 -10.06 4.86
CA GLU A 118 6.18 -9.79 5.39
C GLU A 118 5.34 -8.99 4.40
N THR A 119 5.95 -8.04 3.70
CA THR A 119 5.24 -7.30 2.64
C THR A 119 4.74 -8.26 1.56
N ALA A 120 5.59 -9.18 1.10
CA ALA A 120 5.19 -10.17 0.10
C ALA A 120 4.05 -11.06 0.61
N ARG A 121 4.13 -11.49 1.88
CA ARG A 121 3.06 -12.28 2.48
C ARG A 121 1.75 -11.50 2.57
N TYR A 122 1.84 -10.24 2.94
CA TYR A 122 0.67 -9.36 3.02
C TYR A 122 -0.02 -9.23 1.66
N ILE A 123 0.75 -8.97 0.60
CA ILE A 123 0.21 -8.83 -0.75
C ILE A 123 -0.44 -10.13 -1.22
N ASN A 124 0.24 -11.27 -0.99
CA ASN A 124 -0.30 -12.56 -1.39
C ASN A 124 -1.59 -12.89 -0.64
N ALA A 125 -1.63 -12.65 0.67
CA ALA A 125 -2.83 -12.86 1.47
C ALA A 125 -3.97 -11.96 1.02
N PHE A 126 -3.65 -10.71 0.70
CA PHE A 126 -4.64 -9.75 0.20
C PHE A 126 -5.23 -10.23 -1.13
N LYS A 127 -4.39 -10.69 -2.05
CA LYS A 127 -4.82 -11.27 -3.31
C LYS A 127 -5.77 -12.44 -3.09
N LEU A 128 -5.38 -13.38 -2.23
CA LEU A 128 -6.20 -14.57 -1.96
C LEU A 128 -7.56 -14.19 -1.37
N ARG A 129 -7.58 -13.19 -0.50
CA ARG A 129 -8.84 -12.69 0.06
C ARG A 129 -9.73 -12.07 -1.02
N LEU A 130 -9.14 -11.32 -1.94
CA LEU A 130 -9.91 -10.75 -3.06
C LEU A 130 -10.47 -11.84 -3.98
N GLU A 131 -9.73 -12.95 -4.13
CA GLU A 131 -10.18 -14.09 -4.93
C GLU A 131 -11.28 -14.91 -4.24
N ASP A 132 -11.35 -14.84 -2.91
CA ASP A 132 -12.31 -15.59 -2.12
C ASP A 132 -13.57 -14.76 -1.89
N GLU A 133 -14.53 -14.93 -2.76
CA GLU A 133 -15.79 -14.20 -2.71
C GLU A 133 -16.58 -14.46 -1.43
N THR A 134 -16.36 -15.61 -0.77
CA THR A 134 -17.10 -15.94 0.45
C THR A 134 -16.62 -15.13 1.67
N GLN A 135 -15.36 -14.67 1.65
CA GLN A 135 -14.79 -13.88 2.74
C GLN A 135 -14.97 -12.37 2.55
N GLY A 136 -15.39 -11.94 1.39
CA GLY A 136 -15.53 -10.53 1.06
C GLY A 136 -16.55 -9.78 1.89
N HIS A 137 -17.35 -10.47 2.68
CA HIS A 137 -18.47 -9.89 3.40
C HIS A 137 -18.19 -9.62 4.88
N PHE A 138 -16.97 -9.88 5.35
CA PHE A 138 -16.64 -9.74 6.77
C PHE A 138 -17.02 -8.36 7.35
N VAL A 139 -16.77 -7.29 6.59
CA VAL A 139 -17.08 -5.93 7.05
C VAL A 139 -18.32 -5.33 6.38
N ARG A 140 -19.02 -6.09 5.54
CA ARG A 140 -20.19 -5.61 4.81
C ARG A 140 -21.36 -5.15 5.68
N PRO A 141 -21.67 -5.81 6.82
CA PRO A 141 -22.78 -5.36 7.66
C PRO A 141 -22.68 -3.89 8.08
N VAL A 142 -21.47 -3.41 8.37
CA VAL A 142 -21.23 -2.01 8.74
C VAL A 142 -21.53 -1.10 7.54
N THR A 143 -21.02 -1.47 6.37
CA THR A 143 -21.25 -0.71 5.14
C THR A 143 -22.74 -0.68 4.77
N ALA A 144 -23.42 -1.82 4.89
CA ALA A 144 -24.83 -1.91 4.58
C ALA A 144 -25.68 -1.01 5.50
N VAL A 145 -25.38 -0.98 6.81
CA VAL A 145 -26.05 -0.11 7.77
C VAL A 145 -25.85 1.35 7.40
N LYS A 146 -24.64 1.73 7.06
CA LYS A 146 -24.32 3.10 6.63
C LYS A 146 -25.10 3.47 5.37
N SER A 147 -25.17 2.59 4.40
CA SER A 147 -25.94 2.81 3.17
C SER A 147 -27.42 3.01 3.46
N SER A 148 -28.00 2.21 4.36
CA SER A 148 -29.39 2.34 4.75
C SER A 148 -29.69 3.69 5.36
N ARG A 149 -28.78 4.24 6.14
CA ARG A 149 -28.95 5.57 6.76
C ARG A 149 -28.92 6.69 5.74
N ASN A 150 -28.25 6.48 4.63
CA ASN A 150 -28.12 7.48 3.57
C ASN A 150 -29.18 7.33 2.49
N ALA A 151 -29.98 6.30 2.59
CA ALA A 151 -31.03 6.01 1.60
C ALA A 151 -32.25 6.92 1.77
#